data_765055ff6ba6916a84a129fe522a18ec
#
_entry.id   765055ff6ba6916a84a129fe522a18ec
#
_cell.length_a   1.000
_cell.length_b   1.000
_cell.length_c   1.000
_cell.angle_alpha   90.00
_cell.angle_beta   90.00
_cell.angle_gamma   90.00
#
_symmetry.space_group_name_H-M   'P 1'
#
loop_
_entity.id
_entity.type
_entity.pdbx_description
1 polymer ?
#
loop_
_entity_poly.entity_id
_entity_poly.type
_entity_poly.pdbx_seq_one_letter_code
_entity_poly.pdbx_strand_id
1 'polypeptide(L)'
;MINPKISRATLGRAPAYLKFLRGIEDSTANISATTIAKELELGEVQVRKDLRALCGSGKPKTGYKVGELTASLASCLSEKDGGTVIIGAGKLGRALLDYAGFADYGLNILAAFDIAVAEPVASPKGKYIYPVSELDSFCSEHNTRIGIIAVP
;
A
#
# COMPACT_ATOMS: atom_id res chain seq x y z
N MET A 1 -13.37 2.97 6.77
CA MET A 1 -14.08 1.66 6.68
C MET A 1 -14.14 1.22 5.24
N ILE A 2 -13.57 0.05 4.91
CA ILE A 2 -13.68 -0.51 3.56
C ILE A 2 -15.15 -0.85 3.33
N ASN A 3 -15.71 -0.36 2.24
CA ASN A 3 -17.04 -0.75 1.82
C ASN A 3 -17.09 -2.30 1.75
N PRO A 4 -17.96 -2.99 2.51
CA PRO A 4 -18.00 -4.44 2.54
C PRO A 4 -18.33 -5.10 1.19
N LYS A 5 -18.64 -4.30 0.18
CA LYS A 5 -18.93 -4.73 -1.20
C LYS A 5 -17.68 -4.78 -2.10
N ILE A 6 -16.49 -4.37 -1.63
CA ILE A 6 -15.27 -4.39 -2.45
C ILE A 6 -14.64 -5.79 -2.36
N SER A 7 -14.47 -6.45 -3.49
CA SER A 7 -13.88 -7.79 -3.54
C SER A 7 -12.38 -7.76 -3.22
N ARG A 8 -11.84 -8.87 -2.68
CA ARG A 8 -10.38 -9.02 -2.48
C ARG A 8 -9.59 -8.85 -3.77
N ALA A 9 -10.14 -9.33 -4.88
CA ALA A 9 -9.51 -9.20 -6.19
C ALA A 9 -9.43 -7.74 -6.65
N THR A 10 -10.48 -6.93 -6.41
CA THR A 10 -10.48 -5.47 -6.67
C THR A 10 -9.42 -4.77 -5.83
N LEU A 11 -9.35 -5.08 -4.53
CA LEU A 11 -8.34 -4.52 -3.64
C LEU A 11 -6.91 -4.91 -4.04
N GLY A 12 -6.71 -6.14 -4.51
CA GLY A 12 -5.41 -6.62 -4.98
C GLY A 12 -4.89 -5.88 -6.22
N ARG A 13 -5.78 -5.31 -7.06
CA ARG A 13 -5.40 -4.52 -8.24
C ARG A 13 -5.22 -3.03 -7.97
N ALA A 14 -5.79 -2.52 -6.89
CA ALA A 14 -5.74 -1.09 -6.56
C ALA A 14 -4.31 -0.50 -6.48
N PRO A 15 -3.29 -1.20 -5.92
CA PRO A 15 -1.92 -0.72 -5.95
C PRO A 15 -1.35 -0.54 -7.35
N ALA A 16 -1.69 -1.42 -8.30
CA ALA A 16 -1.24 -1.30 -9.69
C ALA A 16 -1.82 -0.05 -10.36
N TYR A 17 -3.11 0.24 -10.12
CA TYR A 17 -3.74 1.48 -10.58
C TYR A 17 -3.06 2.71 -9.99
N LEU A 18 -2.80 2.71 -8.68
CA LEU A 18 -2.16 3.84 -8.00
C LEU A 18 -0.74 4.08 -8.52
N LYS A 19 0.04 3.03 -8.69
CA LYS A 19 1.41 3.11 -9.23
C LYS A 19 1.41 3.70 -10.65
N PHE A 20 0.53 3.22 -11.52
CA PHE A 20 0.40 3.74 -12.88
C PHE A 20 0.04 5.24 -12.89
N LEU A 21 -0.97 5.63 -12.11
CA LEU A 21 -1.42 7.03 -12.05
C LEU A 21 -0.38 7.98 -11.48
N ARG A 22 0.43 7.55 -10.51
CA ARG A 22 1.56 8.33 -9.97
C ARG A 22 2.67 8.56 -10.98
N GLY A 23 2.76 7.74 -12.03
CA GLY A 23 3.69 7.94 -13.14
C GLY A 23 3.23 9.00 -14.16
N ILE A 24 2.01 9.52 -14.05
CA ILE A 24 1.49 10.56 -14.94
C ILE A 24 1.84 11.94 -14.37
N GLU A 25 2.66 12.70 -15.10
CA GLU A 25 3.16 14.02 -14.64
C GLU A 25 2.02 15.05 -14.51
N ASP A 26 1.07 15.08 -15.47
CA ASP A 26 -0.05 16.03 -15.44
C ASP A 26 -1.21 15.50 -14.58
N SER A 27 -1.25 15.93 -13.34
CA SER A 27 -2.33 15.60 -12.40
C SER A 27 -3.68 16.24 -12.78
N THR A 28 -3.70 17.23 -13.66
CA THR A 28 -4.92 17.91 -14.14
C THR A 28 -5.55 17.22 -15.33
N ALA A 29 -4.82 16.33 -16.00
CA ALA A 29 -5.29 15.56 -17.15
C ALA A 29 -6.48 14.68 -16.78
N ASN A 30 -7.31 14.42 -17.78
CA ASN A 30 -8.38 13.44 -17.66
C ASN A 30 -7.92 12.08 -18.22
N ILE A 31 -8.31 11.01 -17.55
CA ILE A 31 -8.00 9.65 -17.96
C ILE A 31 -9.25 8.78 -17.97
N SER A 32 -9.37 7.93 -18.97
CA SER A 32 -10.49 6.98 -19.07
C SER A 32 -10.11 5.62 -18.46
N ALA A 33 -11.12 4.86 -18.02
CA ALA A 33 -10.93 3.47 -17.62
C ALA A 33 -10.39 2.61 -18.78
N THR A 34 -10.73 2.93 -20.00
CA THR A 34 -10.22 2.27 -21.22
C THR A 34 -8.73 2.50 -21.38
N THR A 35 -8.23 3.71 -21.16
CA THR A 35 -6.79 4.03 -21.21
C THR A 35 -6.03 3.26 -20.12
N ILE A 36 -6.54 3.28 -18.88
CA ILE A 36 -5.92 2.54 -17.76
C ILE A 36 -5.89 1.02 -18.06
N ALA A 37 -6.98 0.48 -18.61
CA ALA A 37 -7.07 -0.93 -18.97
C ALA A 37 -6.03 -1.31 -20.01
N LYS A 38 -5.85 -0.49 -21.05
CA LYS A 38 -4.88 -0.71 -22.10
C LYS A 38 -3.45 -0.70 -21.58
N GLU A 39 -3.09 0.31 -20.79
CA GLU A 39 -1.73 0.46 -20.24
C GLU A 39 -1.34 -0.63 -19.25
N LEU A 40 -2.32 -1.15 -18.50
CA LEU A 40 -2.10 -2.22 -17.53
C LEU A 40 -2.42 -3.62 -18.06
N GLU A 41 -2.74 -3.75 -19.37
CA GLU A 41 -3.13 -5.01 -20.01
C GLU A 41 -4.27 -5.74 -19.28
N LEU A 42 -5.26 -4.96 -18.82
CA LEU A 42 -6.44 -5.46 -18.09
C LEU A 42 -7.70 -5.32 -18.93
N GLY A 43 -8.74 -6.07 -18.57
CA GLY A 43 -10.05 -5.93 -19.19
C GLY A 43 -10.73 -4.59 -18.85
N GLU A 44 -11.21 -3.84 -19.86
CA GLU A 44 -11.85 -2.54 -19.66
C GLU A 44 -13.04 -2.59 -18.69
N VAL A 45 -13.90 -3.61 -18.84
CA VAL A 45 -15.07 -3.79 -17.97
C VAL A 45 -14.62 -4.02 -16.51
N GLN A 46 -13.53 -4.76 -16.33
CA GLN A 46 -12.96 -5.02 -15.01
C GLN A 46 -12.43 -3.73 -14.37
N VAL A 47 -11.62 -2.98 -15.09
CA VAL A 47 -11.06 -1.70 -14.60
C VAL A 47 -12.18 -0.72 -14.26
N ARG A 48 -13.21 -0.59 -15.11
CA ARG A 48 -14.36 0.27 -14.85
C ARG A 48 -15.13 -0.12 -13.60
N LYS A 49 -15.34 -1.41 -13.36
CA LYS A 49 -15.98 -1.92 -12.14
C LYS A 49 -15.13 -1.67 -10.90
N ASP A 50 -13.82 -1.91 -11.00
CA ASP A 50 -12.88 -1.71 -9.90
C ASP A 50 -12.82 -0.23 -9.49
N LEU A 51 -12.59 0.68 -10.43
CA LEU A 51 -12.55 2.11 -10.16
C LEU A 51 -13.85 2.63 -9.58
N ARG A 52 -14.99 2.16 -10.11
CA ARG A 52 -16.30 2.51 -9.56
C ARG A 52 -16.48 2.05 -8.11
N ALA A 53 -16.00 0.88 -7.78
CA ALA A 53 -16.08 0.32 -6.43
C ALA A 53 -15.14 1.04 -5.44
N LEU A 54 -13.95 1.46 -5.89
CA LEU A 54 -12.91 2.08 -5.08
C LEU A 54 -13.09 3.60 -4.95
N CYS A 55 -13.44 4.28 -6.04
CA CYS A 55 -13.38 5.75 -6.15
C CYS A 55 -14.67 6.38 -6.65
N GLY A 56 -15.71 5.58 -6.90
CA GLY A 56 -16.94 6.08 -7.52
C GLY A 56 -16.89 6.15 -9.05
N SER A 57 -17.97 6.65 -9.65
CA SER A 57 -18.10 6.71 -11.11
C SER A 57 -17.36 7.91 -11.67
N GLY A 58 -16.59 7.69 -12.73
CA GLY A 58 -16.04 8.77 -13.55
C GLY A 58 -17.14 9.58 -14.26
N LYS A 59 -16.78 10.79 -14.69
CA LYS A 59 -17.69 11.65 -15.44
C LYS A 59 -17.91 11.10 -16.85
N PRO A 60 -19.16 11.10 -17.37
CA PRO A 60 -19.42 10.69 -18.74
C PRO A 60 -18.56 11.50 -19.73
N LYS A 61 -18.03 10.83 -20.75
CA LYS A 61 -17.15 11.38 -21.80
C LYS A 61 -15.78 11.88 -21.36
N THR A 62 -15.59 12.27 -20.09
CA THR A 62 -14.36 12.87 -19.57
C THR A 62 -13.52 11.88 -18.75
N GLY A 63 -14.15 10.85 -18.16
CA GLY A 63 -13.48 9.88 -17.28
C GLY A 63 -13.19 10.46 -15.89
N TYR A 64 -11.96 10.31 -15.43
CA TYR A 64 -11.49 10.73 -14.12
C TYR A 64 -10.36 11.75 -14.27
N LYS A 65 -10.29 12.74 -13.38
CA LYS A 65 -9.08 13.55 -13.24
C LYS A 65 -7.99 12.72 -12.54
N VAL A 66 -6.79 12.71 -13.11
CA VAL A 66 -5.66 11.92 -12.61
C VAL A 66 -5.39 12.20 -11.14
N GLY A 67 -5.28 13.47 -10.74
CA GLY A 67 -5.01 13.85 -9.35
C GLY A 67 -6.11 13.42 -8.37
N GLU A 68 -7.40 13.61 -8.74
CA GLU A 68 -8.54 13.21 -7.90
C GLU A 68 -8.59 11.68 -7.75
N LEU A 69 -8.37 10.95 -8.85
CA LEU A 69 -8.36 9.49 -8.84
C LEU A 69 -7.20 8.93 -8.03
N THR A 70 -6.01 9.51 -8.18
CA THR A 70 -4.80 9.15 -7.40
C THR A 70 -5.04 9.36 -5.91
N ALA A 71 -5.57 10.52 -5.51
CA ALA A 71 -5.88 10.81 -4.11
C ALA A 71 -6.92 9.85 -3.53
N SER A 72 -7.99 9.56 -4.29
CA SER A 72 -9.04 8.62 -3.86
C SER A 72 -8.51 7.20 -3.69
N LEU A 73 -7.67 6.71 -4.61
CA LEU A 73 -7.04 5.39 -4.50
C LEU A 73 -6.06 5.34 -3.33
N ALA A 74 -5.24 6.37 -3.16
CA ALA A 74 -4.31 6.47 -2.04
C ALA A 74 -5.06 6.45 -0.70
N SER A 75 -6.14 7.23 -0.57
CA SER A 75 -7.02 7.22 0.60
C SER A 75 -7.63 5.83 0.84
N CYS A 76 -8.17 5.20 -0.20
CA CYS A 76 -8.77 3.87 -0.09
C CYS A 76 -7.77 2.78 0.34
N LEU A 77 -6.50 2.92 -0.02
CA LEU A 77 -5.41 2.03 0.39
C LEU A 77 -4.85 2.38 1.78
N SER A 78 -4.79 3.67 2.12
CA SER A 78 -4.31 4.16 3.41
C SER A 78 -5.36 4.11 4.52
N GLU A 79 -6.65 4.05 4.20
CA GLU A 79 -7.74 3.85 5.19
C GLU A 79 -7.66 2.53 5.96
N LYS A 80 -6.76 1.65 5.56
CA LYS A 80 -6.30 0.58 6.42
C LYS A 80 -5.21 1.11 7.34
N ASP A 81 -5.60 2.04 8.22
CA ASP A 81 -4.73 2.57 9.29
C ASP A 81 -4.21 1.45 10.18
N GLY A 82 -3.23 0.74 9.69
CA GLY A 82 -2.53 -0.27 10.43
C GLY A 82 -1.10 -0.32 9.91
N GLY A 83 -0.16 -0.07 10.81
CA GLY A 83 1.23 -0.26 10.48
C GLY A 83 1.53 -1.71 10.12
N THR A 84 2.62 -1.91 9.40
CA THR A 84 3.18 -3.23 9.11
C THR A 84 4.49 -3.37 9.86
N VAL A 85 4.70 -4.49 10.50
CA VAL A 85 5.98 -4.83 11.14
C VAL A 85 6.61 -6.05 10.47
N ILE A 86 7.93 -6.16 10.61
CA ILE A 86 8.69 -7.31 10.13
C ILE A 86 9.15 -8.11 11.34
N ILE A 87 8.96 -9.43 11.31
CA ILE A 87 9.40 -10.36 12.34
C ILE A 87 10.56 -11.16 11.78
N GLY A 88 11.75 -10.92 12.32
CA GLY A 88 13.03 -11.39 11.83
C GLY A 88 13.80 -10.29 11.09
N ALA A 89 14.93 -9.85 11.64
CA ALA A 89 15.80 -8.82 11.08
C ALA A 89 17.13 -9.40 10.58
N GLY A 90 17.08 -10.57 9.98
CA GLY A 90 18.18 -11.14 9.19
C GLY A 90 18.40 -10.35 7.88
N LYS A 91 19.17 -10.88 6.97
CA LYS A 91 19.47 -10.21 5.68
C LYS A 91 18.20 -9.78 4.94
N LEU A 92 17.22 -10.67 4.82
CA LEU A 92 15.95 -10.40 4.15
C LEU A 92 15.13 -9.35 4.93
N GLY A 93 14.95 -9.52 6.24
CA GLY A 93 14.15 -8.61 7.05
C GLY A 93 14.70 -7.17 7.03
N ARG A 94 16.02 -6.99 7.09
CA ARG A 94 16.66 -5.67 6.96
C ARG A 94 16.46 -5.06 5.58
N ALA A 95 16.58 -5.85 4.52
CA ALA A 95 16.33 -5.39 3.16
C ALA A 95 14.87 -4.92 2.98
N LEU A 96 13.92 -5.67 3.52
CA LEU A 96 12.50 -5.32 3.49
C LEU A 96 12.20 -4.07 4.35
N LEU A 97 12.82 -3.94 5.53
CA LEU A 97 12.64 -2.79 6.43
C LEU A 97 12.94 -1.47 5.72
N ASP A 98 14.02 -1.44 4.97
CA ASP A 98 14.51 -0.24 4.29
C ASP A 98 13.99 -0.08 2.85
N TYR A 99 13.16 -1.01 2.36
CA TYR A 99 12.61 -0.92 1.02
C TYR A 99 11.49 0.11 0.91
N ALA A 100 11.75 1.21 0.20
CA ALA A 100 10.80 2.31 0.06
C ALA A 100 9.57 1.95 -0.81
N GLY A 101 9.69 0.98 -1.71
CA GLY A 101 8.62 0.63 -2.67
C GLY A 101 7.35 0.07 -2.02
N PHE A 102 7.38 -0.33 -0.75
CA PHE A 102 6.17 -0.76 -0.05
C PHE A 102 5.10 0.33 0.07
N ALA A 103 5.52 1.59 0.18
CA ALA A 103 4.61 2.73 0.23
C ALA A 103 3.76 2.85 -1.05
N ASP A 104 4.28 2.43 -2.20
CA ASP A 104 3.56 2.43 -3.47
C ASP A 104 2.37 1.46 -3.47
N TYR A 105 2.44 0.44 -2.61
CA TYR A 105 1.40 -0.57 -2.42
C TYR A 105 0.55 -0.34 -1.17
N GLY A 106 0.67 0.83 -0.54
CA GLY A 106 -0.07 1.16 0.68
C GLY A 106 0.38 0.41 1.93
N LEU A 107 1.58 -0.20 1.92
CA LEU A 107 2.18 -0.84 3.08
C LEU A 107 3.13 0.12 3.78
N ASN A 108 2.80 0.49 5.01
CA ASN A 108 3.64 1.32 5.85
C ASN A 108 4.45 0.46 6.82
N ILE A 109 5.71 0.17 6.47
CA ILE A 109 6.60 -0.58 7.35
C ILE A 109 7.09 0.34 8.47
N LEU A 110 6.69 0.03 9.71
CA LEU A 110 7.02 0.83 10.89
C LEU A 110 8.37 0.43 11.48
N ALA A 111 8.57 -0.87 11.70
CA ALA A 111 9.73 -1.42 12.42
C ALA A 111 9.96 -2.88 12.06
N ALA A 112 11.11 -3.41 12.49
CA ALA A 112 11.38 -4.84 12.52
C ALA A 112 11.64 -5.31 13.95
N PHE A 113 11.49 -6.61 14.20
CA PHE A 113 11.70 -7.24 15.50
C PHE A 113 12.56 -8.49 15.35
N ASP A 114 13.51 -8.67 16.26
CA ASP A 114 14.38 -9.84 16.23
C ASP A 114 14.77 -10.29 17.65
N ILE A 115 14.96 -11.60 17.81
CA ILE A 115 15.40 -12.17 19.10
C ILE A 115 16.87 -11.89 19.39
N ALA A 116 17.67 -11.66 18.37
CA ALA A 116 19.11 -11.37 18.51
C ALA A 116 19.41 -9.91 18.87
N VAL A 117 18.37 -9.07 18.97
CA VAL A 117 18.50 -7.65 19.34
C VAL A 117 18.08 -7.47 20.79
N ALA A 118 18.97 -6.94 21.61
CA ALA A 118 18.71 -6.67 23.03
C ALA A 118 18.19 -5.23 23.27
N GLU A 119 18.59 -4.28 22.43
CA GLU A 119 18.19 -2.88 22.47
C GLU A 119 17.87 -2.39 21.07
N PRO A 120 17.03 -1.34 20.91
CA PRO A 120 16.65 -0.82 19.60
C PRO A 120 17.85 -0.38 18.77
N VAL A 121 17.97 -0.88 17.55
CA VAL A 121 19.05 -0.58 16.61
C VAL A 121 18.47 0.12 15.38
N ALA A 122 19.05 1.27 15.02
CA ALA A 122 18.64 1.99 13.82
C ALA A 122 19.10 1.29 12.53
N SER A 123 18.23 1.24 11.54
CA SER A 123 18.57 0.85 10.17
C SER A 123 19.27 1.99 9.42
N PRO A 124 19.97 1.71 8.31
CA PRO A 124 20.58 2.75 7.47
C PRO A 124 19.65 3.87 7.01
N LYS A 125 18.34 3.59 6.90
CA LYS A 125 17.31 4.57 6.51
C LYS A 125 16.51 5.15 7.67
N GLY A 126 16.99 4.98 8.91
CA GLY A 126 16.42 5.61 10.11
C GLY A 126 15.19 4.93 10.68
N LYS A 127 14.85 3.71 10.24
CA LYS A 127 13.86 2.86 10.91
C LYS A 127 14.55 2.06 12.00
N TYR A 128 13.77 1.46 12.91
CA TYR A 128 14.35 0.73 14.05
C TYR A 128 14.05 -0.77 13.98
N ILE A 129 15.00 -1.52 14.52
CA ILE A 129 14.87 -2.94 14.83
C ILE A 129 14.83 -3.07 16.34
N TYR A 130 13.76 -3.60 16.88
CA TYR A 130 13.49 -3.75 18.31
C TYR A 130 13.69 -5.20 18.77
N PRO A 131 13.92 -5.41 20.07
CA PRO A 131 13.80 -6.72 20.67
C PRO A 131 12.40 -7.30 20.42
N VAL A 132 12.31 -8.61 20.16
CA VAL A 132 11.01 -9.26 19.94
C VAL A 132 10.09 -9.17 21.16
N SER A 133 10.64 -9.00 22.37
CA SER A 133 9.87 -8.80 23.59
C SER A 133 9.03 -7.53 23.59
N GLU A 134 9.35 -6.54 22.75
CA GLU A 134 8.61 -5.29 22.63
C GLU A 134 7.48 -5.35 21.56
N LEU A 135 7.35 -6.49 20.87
CA LEU A 135 6.40 -6.61 19.74
C LEU A 135 4.96 -6.30 20.14
N ASP A 136 4.47 -6.85 21.23
CA ASP A 136 3.07 -6.71 21.64
C ASP A 136 2.74 -5.28 22.05
N SER A 137 3.60 -4.63 22.84
CA SER A 137 3.42 -3.23 23.25
C SER A 137 3.47 -2.30 22.03
N PHE A 138 4.48 -2.49 21.17
CA PHE A 138 4.61 -1.70 19.95
C PHE A 138 3.41 -1.83 19.02
N CYS A 139 2.93 -3.05 18.78
CA CYS A 139 1.76 -3.30 17.93
C CYS A 139 0.50 -2.64 18.48
N SER A 140 0.33 -2.64 19.79
CA SER A 140 -0.81 -2.02 20.46
C SER A 140 -0.78 -0.49 20.36
N GLU A 141 0.40 0.12 20.56
CA GLU A 141 0.58 1.56 20.52
C GLU A 141 0.47 2.13 19.09
N HIS A 142 0.95 1.39 18.09
CA HIS A 142 1.04 1.86 16.71
C HIS A 142 -0.06 1.31 15.80
N ASN A 143 -1.13 0.74 16.36
CA ASN A 143 -2.24 0.14 15.59
C ASN A 143 -1.74 -0.79 14.46
N THR A 144 -0.79 -1.66 14.76
CA THR A 144 -0.21 -2.59 13.79
C THR A 144 -1.21 -3.67 13.41
N ARG A 145 -1.37 -3.95 12.12
CA ARG A 145 -2.32 -4.94 11.62
C ARG A 145 -1.70 -6.03 10.76
N ILE A 146 -0.50 -5.81 10.27
CA ILE A 146 0.18 -6.74 9.37
C ILE A 146 1.54 -7.07 9.94
N GLY A 147 1.86 -8.35 10.02
CA GLY A 147 3.19 -8.86 10.32
C GLY A 147 3.76 -9.61 9.12
N ILE A 148 4.96 -9.24 8.69
CA ILE A 148 5.73 -9.97 7.68
C ILE A 148 6.73 -10.85 8.40
N ILE A 149 6.58 -12.17 8.27
CA ILE A 149 7.49 -13.14 8.88
C ILE A 149 8.66 -13.37 7.93
N ALA A 150 9.87 -13.03 8.38
CA ALA A 150 11.12 -13.12 7.63
C ALA A 150 12.19 -13.95 8.40
N VAL A 151 11.73 -14.93 9.17
CA VAL A 151 12.56 -15.95 9.86
C VAL A 151 12.54 -17.26 9.10
N PRO A 152 13.57 -18.12 9.27
CA PRO A 152 13.60 -19.48 8.71
C PRO A 152 12.43 -20.33 9.19
#